data_222626b22219098a6b46501addc521ff
#
_entry.id   222626b22219098a6b46501addc521ff
#
_cell.length_a   1.000
_cell.length_b   1.000
_cell.length_c   1.000
_cell.angle_alpha   90.00
_cell.angle_beta   90.00
_cell.angle_gamma   90.00
#
_symmetry.space_group_name_H-M   'P 1'
#
loop_
_entity.id
_entity.type
_entity.pdbx_description
1 polymer ?
#
loop_
_entity_poly.entity_id
_entity_poly.type
_entity_poly.pdbx_seq_one_letter_code
_entity_poly.pdbx_strand_id
1 'polypeptide(L)'
;MIGLHKLKSVMLAGTGSDVGKSIIAAAFCRIFRQDSYNPAPFKAQNMALNSYATPEGLEIGRAQAVQAEAAGIPCHTDMNPLLLKPQSDHTSQVILNGRPVGNKDAYDYWRPLPTSPKGRGACRSMEPVGPPPLRRGREGLDFRQEVCKAFDRLASRYNPIVMEGAGSIAEINLKDRDLVNMSMARHAKADVILVGDIDRGGVFASVYGSIALQSPEDRKLIKGIIINKFRGDMRLFEEGRKMLEDLCGVPVLGVIPYYKDIHIEEEDSVALAQKSFEMQQGKVNVAVIMLQHLSNYTDFDALEQDPRIHLFYTNNVDDIHKADIIILPGTKSTLHDLYELRRNGCAQAIIQAHRNGASVLGICGGYQLMGIEVCDPNHVEGDIERLPGLGLLPITTTMSGEKITRQVEFSILFTVDGLQFTDDYTDGSDGFACKSSVRSALPLATAGTQELKPSARPEGALSSERTVNKKNLKGYEIHMGETSPFGDAKPSPLLHLSDGRKDGYIVDAKCMGTYVHGILDNSAFVDFLLQPFAEKLDKKENAFDYAAFKESQYDKLADHVRRHVDMERIYQILSEHD
;
A
#
# COMPACT_ATOMS: atom_id res chain seq x y z
N MET A 1 17.39 -15.33 -32.25
CA MET A 1 17.43 -15.03 -30.81
C MET A 1 18.62 -15.78 -30.25
N ILE A 2 19.67 -15.07 -29.87
CA ILE A 2 20.80 -15.62 -29.12
C ILE A 2 20.20 -15.99 -27.78
N GLY A 3 20.20 -17.27 -27.40
CA GLY A 3 19.64 -17.72 -26.14
C GLY A 3 20.38 -17.03 -24.99
N LEU A 4 19.68 -16.20 -24.23
CA LEU A 4 20.21 -15.58 -23.02
C LEU A 4 20.65 -16.71 -22.06
N HIS A 5 21.89 -16.64 -21.59
CA HIS A 5 22.37 -17.61 -20.58
C HIS A 5 21.55 -17.44 -19.30
N LYS A 6 21.24 -18.56 -18.66
CA LYS A 6 20.57 -18.53 -17.36
C LYS A 6 21.49 -17.88 -16.32
N LEU A 7 20.99 -16.87 -15.60
CA LEU A 7 21.71 -16.19 -14.55
C LEU A 7 21.41 -16.86 -13.19
N LYS A 8 22.36 -16.81 -12.25
CA LYS A 8 22.09 -17.11 -10.84
C LYS A 8 21.13 -16.05 -10.28
N SER A 9 20.45 -16.39 -9.19
CA SER A 9 19.71 -15.40 -8.40
C SER A 9 20.66 -14.43 -7.70
N VAL A 10 20.26 -13.17 -7.54
CA VAL A 10 21.03 -12.16 -6.82
C VAL A 10 20.29 -11.79 -5.53
N MET A 11 21.03 -11.78 -4.39
CA MET A 11 20.50 -11.35 -3.10
C MET A 11 21.07 -9.97 -2.74
N LEU A 12 20.19 -8.99 -2.58
CA LEU A 12 20.53 -7.68 -2.03
C LEU A 12 20.42 -7.73 -0.50
N ALA A 13 21.55 -7.91 0.17
CA ALA A 13 21.65 -7.93 1.62
C ALA A 13 22.01 -6.54 2.15
N GLY A 14 21.63 -6.20 3.38
CA GLY A 14 21.89 -4.87 3.94
C GLY A 14 22.83 -4.87 5.14
N THR A 15 23.53 -3.75 5.32
CA THR A 15 24.22 -3.44 6.59
C THR A 15 23.27 -2.94 7.68
N GLY A 16 22.00 -2.66 7.32
CA GLY A 16 20.94 -2.17 8.21
C GLY A 16 19.59 -2.11 7.53
N SER A 17 18.60 -1.63 8.27
CA SER A 17 17.31 -1.17 7.70
C SER A 17 17.55 0.11 6.90
N ASP A 18 16.63 0.44 5.97
CA ASP A 18 16.60 1.68 5.16
C ASP A 18 17.86 2.00 4.34
N VAL A 19 18.77 1.05 4.17
CA VAL A 19 19.96 1.25 3.32
C VAL A 19 19.65 1.32 1.82
N GLY A 20 18.39 1.11 1.43
CA GLY A 20 17.90 1.22 0.06
C GLY A 20 17.84 -0.10 -0.72
N LYS A 21 17.80 -1.25 -0.03
CA LYS A 21 17.68 -2.59 -0.67
C LYS A 21 16.50 -2.68 -1.62
N SER A 22 15.31 -2.24 -1.18
CA SER A 22 14.05 -2.35 -1.94
C SER A 22 14.10 -1.56 -3.25
N ILE A 23 14.67 -0.36 -3.20
CA ILE A 23 14.84 0.51 -4.38
C ILE A 23 15.84 -0.09 -5.37
N ILE A 24 16.98 -0.60 -4.87
CA ILE A 24 17.98 -1.26 -5.73
C ILE A 24 17.40 -2.55 -6.32
N ALA A 25 16.56 -3.29 -5.57
CA ALA A 25 15.85 -4.46 -6.09
C ALA A 25 14.90 -4.09 -7.23
N ALA A 26 14.12 -3.02 -7.09
CA ALA A 26 13.27 -2.50 -8.15
C ALA A 26 14.09 -2.10 -9.39
N ALA A 27 15.23 -1.40 -9.19
CA ALA A 27 16.16 -1.07 -10.26
C ALA A 27 16.68 -2.32 -10.99
N PHE A 28 17.12 -3.34 -10.27
CA PHE A 28 17.63 -4.58 -10.86
C PHE A 28 16.53 -5.33 -11.63
N CYS A 29 15.30 -5.39 -11.08
CA CYS A 29 14.16 -5.93 -11.80
C CYS A 29 13.93 -5.19 -13.14
N ARG A 30 13.97 -3.85 -13.13
CA ARG A 30 13.80 -3.04 -14.35
C ARG A 30 14.97 -3.24 -15.33
N ILE A 31 16.21 -3.23 -14.84
CA ILE A 31 17.42 -3.43 -15.64
C ILE A 31 17.39 -4.79 -16.34
N PHE A 32 17.14 -5.88 -15.62
CA PHE A 32 17.08 -7.21 -16.22
C PHE A 32 15.96 -7.35 -17.24
N ARG A 33 14.79 -6.71 -16.99
CA ARG A 33 13.71 -6.64 -17.98
C ARG A 33 14.15 -5.91 -19.26
N GLN A 34 14.78 -4.74 -19.13
CA GLN A 34 15.29 -3.97 -20.26
C GLN A 34 16.33 -4.75 -21.06
N ASP A 35 17.12 -5.58 -20.39
CA ASP A 35 18.12 -6.47 -21.00
C ASP A 35 17.53 -7.80 -21.49
N SER A 36 16.18 -7.86 -21.61
CA SER A 36 15.41 -8.97 -22.18
C SER A 36 15.41 -10.27 -21.36
N TYR A 37 15.78 -10.21 -20.09
CA TYR A 37 15.52 -11.30 -19.14
C TYR A 37 14.06 -11.27 -18.67
N ASN A 38 13.65 -12.35 -17.97
CA ASN A 38 12.34 -12.44 -17.34
C ASN A 38 12.50 -12.49 -15.81
N PRO A 39 12.86 -11.34 -15.16
CA PRO A 39 13.14 -11.31 -13.74
C PRO A 39 11.87 -11.39 -12.90
N ALA A 40 12.03 -11.83 -11.64
CA ALA A 40 11.01 -11.65 -10.62
C ALA A 40 11.65 -11.24 -9.29
N PRO A 41 10.98 -10.39 -8.47
CA PRO A 41 11.41 -10.08 -7.13
C PRO A 41 11.09 -11.22 -6.17
N PHE A 42 11.86 -11.31 -5.06
CA PHE A 42 11.57 -12.23 -3.96
C PHE A 42 12.03 -11.66 -2.62
N LYS A 43 11.13 -11.61 -1.66
CA LYS A 43 11.45 -11.33 -0.26
C LYS A 43 10.77 -12.36 0.63
N ALA A 44 11.57 -13.21 1.24
CA ALA A 44 11.08 -14.37 1.98
C ALA A 44 10.08 -14.01 3.08
N GLN A 45 10.38 -12.95 3.83
CA GLN A 45 9.51 -12.38 4.85
C GLN A 45 9.55 -10.87 4.73
N ASN A 46 8.37 -10.24 4.78
CA ASN A 46 8.23 -8.81 4.87
C ASN A 46 7.46 -8.41 6.13
N MET A 47 7.76 -7.23 6.70
CA MET A 47 7.01 -6.65 7.80
C MET A 47 6.55 -5.26 7.35
N ALA A 48 5.27 -5.12 7.02
CA ALA A 48 4.72 -3.88 6.49
C ALA A 48 3.22 -3.77 6.76
N LEU A 49 2.73 -2.55 6.95
CA LEU A 49 1.30 -2.24 6.98
C LEU A 49 0.73 -2.07 5.57
N ASN A 50 1.58 -1.66 4.62
CA ASN A 50 1.20 -1.50 3.23
C ASN A 50 1.18 -2.84 2.51
N SER A 51 0.07 -3.14 1.87
CA SER A 51 -0.12 -4.37 1.12
C SER A 51 -0.91 -4.13 -0.16
N TYR A 52 -0.89 -5.12 -1.03
CA TYR A 52 -1.53 -5.10 -2.33
C TYR A 52 -2.25 -6.42 -2.60
N ALA A 53 -3.29 -6.41 -3.44
CA ALA A 53 -3.97 -7.63 -3.85
C ALA A 53 -3.33 -8.19 -5.12
N THR A 54 -3.01 -9.48 -5.14
CA THR A 54 -2.59 -10.16 -6.37
C THR A 54 -3.77 -10.40 -7.32
N PRO A 55 -3.54 -10.70 -8.61
CA PRO A 55 -4.62 -11.07 -9.53
C PRO A 55 -5.49 -12.23 -9.05
N GLU A 56 -4.92 -13.15 -8.24
CA GLU A 56 -5.65 -14.29 -7.68
C GLU A 56 -6.47 -13.94 -6.42
N GLY A 57 -6.51 -12.67 -6.02
CA GLY A 57 -7.23 -12.22 -4.83
C GLY A 57 -6.54 -12.60 -3.52
N LEU A 58 -5.22 -12.62 -3.52
CA LEU A 58 -4.38 -12.92 -2.36
C LEU A 58 -3.55 -11.69 -1.97
N GLU A 59 -3.09 -11.61 -0.73
CA GLU A 59 -2.37 -10.46 -0.20
C GLU A 59 -0.86 -10.61 -0.36
N ILE A 60 -0.18 -9.49 -0.76
CA ILE A 60 1.27 -9.38 -0.89
C ILE A 60 1.76 -8.05 -0.32
N GLY A 61 3.00 -7.96 0.15
CA GLY A 61 3.63 -6.70 0.55
C GLY A 61 3.74 -5.71 -0.62
N ARG A 62 3.50 -4.41 -0.36
CA ARG A 62 3.50 -3.39 -1.41
C ARG A 62 4.85 -3.28 -2.13
N ALA A 63 5.96 -3.35 -1.41
CA ALA A 63 7.29 -3.28 -2.02
C ALA A 63 7.51 -4.35 -3.10
N GLN A 64 7.05 -5.59 -2.88
CA GLN A 64 7.20 -6.66 -3.87
C GLN A 64 6.24 -6.49 -5.04
N ALA A 65 5.07 -5.85 -4.83
CA ALA A 65 4.19 -5.47 -5.94
C ALA A 65 4.87 -4.39 -6.82
N VAL A 66 5.48 -3.37 -6.24
CA VAL A 66 6.26 -2.33 -6.94
C VAL A 66 7.44 -2.93 -7.72
N GLN A 67 8.17 -3.86 -7.12
CA GLN A 67 9.28 -4.55 -7.79
C GLN A 67 8.79 -5.43 -8.94
N ALA A 68 7.61 -6.06 -8.82
CA ALA A 68 6.97 -6.80 -9.90
C ALA A 68 6.51 -5.87 -11.04
N GLU A 69 5.95 -4.71 -10.72
CA GLU A 69 5.63 -3.65 -11.70
C GLU A 69 6.90 -3.22 -12.46
N ALA A 70 8.01 -2.95 -11.76
CA ALA A 70 9.30 -2.64 -12.37
C ALA A 70 9.81 -3.77 -13.30
N ALA A 71 9.62 -5.03 -12.92
CA ALA A 71 9.91 -6.21 -13.74
C ALA A 71 8.93 -6.37 -14.92
N GLY A 72 7.79 -5.65 -14.92
CA GLY A 72 6.74 -5.75 -15.94
C GLY A 72 5.94 -7.04 -15.90
N ILE A 73 5.80 -7.62 -14.74
CA ILE A 73 5.06 -8.87 -14.52
C ILE A 73 3.98 -8.65 -13.45
N PRO A 74 2.88 -9.40 -13.49
CA PRO A 74 1.89 -9.37 -12.41
C PRO A 74 2.52 -9.90 -11.11
N CYS A 75 2.15 -9.26 -9.99
CA CYS A 75 2.61 -9.73 -8.69
C CYS A 75 1.96 -11.06 -8.30
N HIS A 76 2.66 -11.87 -7.53
CA HIS A 76 2.24 -13.19 -7.08
C HIS A 76 2.73 -13.46 -5.65
N THR A 77 1.98 -14.20 -4.85
CA THR A 77 2.34 -14.45 -3.44
C THR A 77 3.65 -15.20 -3.25
N ASP A 78 4.12 -15.95 -4.24
CA ASP A 78 5.46 -16.57 -4.20
C ASP A 78 6.59 -15.53 -4.11
N MET A 79 6.34 -14.25 -4.50
CA MET A 79 7.32 -13.17 -4.40
C MET A 79 7.49 -12.68 -2.96
N ASN A 80 6.44 -12.82 -2.12
CA ASN A 80 6.48 -12.53 -0.69
C ASN A 80 5.60 -13.53 0.06
N PRO A 81 6.09 -14.76 0.30
CA PRO A 81 5.30 -15.83 0.89
C PRO A 81 4.89 -15.59 2.34
N LEU A 82 5.63 -14.74 3.06
CA LEU A 82 5.39 -14.46 4.47
C LEU A 82 5.34 -12.95 4.70
N LEU A 83 4.15 -12.43 5.04
CA LEU A 83 3.94 -11.02 5.37
C LEU A 83 3.46 -10.90 6.81
N LEU A 84 4.12 -10.05 7.59
CA LEU A 84 3.77 -9.71 8.96
C LEU A 84 3.18 -8.31 8.97
N LYS A 85 1.98 -8.17 9.52
CA LYS A 85 1.32 -6.85 9.72
C LYS A 85 1.26 -6.55 11.21
N PRO A 86 2.09 -5.62 11.73
CA PRO A 86 2.06 -5.22 13.13
C PRO A 86 0.66 -4.74 13.52
N GLN A 87 0.16 -5.19 14.67
CA GLN A 87 -1.10 -4.76 15.28
C GLN A 87 -0.85 -4.04 16.62
N SER A 88 0.24 -4.41 17.30
CA SER A 88 0.72 -3.78 18.52
C SER A 88 2.23 -3.96 18.62
N ASP A 89 2.85 -3.45 19.70
CA ASP A 89 4.30 -3.60 19.96
C ASP A 89 4.76 -5.06 20.02
N HIS A 90 3.85 -6.00 20.32
CA HIS A 90 4.20 -7.40 20.54
C HIS A 90 3.48 -8.38 19.59
N THR A 91 2.42 -7.96 18.91
CA THR A 91 1.61 -8.86 18.08
C THR A 91 1.57 -8.43 16.62
N SER A 92 1.66 -9.43 15.73
CA SER A 92 1.50 -9.23 14.29
C SER A 92 0.50 -10.23 13.71
N GLN A 93 -0.33 -9.77 12.79
CA GLN A 93 -1.08 -10.67 11.93
C GLN A 93 -0.11 -11.32 10.94
N VAL A 94 -0.12 -12.64 10.91
CA VAL A 94 0.71 -13.44 10.01
C VAL A 94 -0.09 -13.82 8.76
N ILE A 95 0.45 -13.47 7.60
CA ILE A 95 -0.11 -13.81 6.29
C ILE A 95 0.87 -14.74 5.60
N LEU A 96 0.43 -15.96 5.31
CA LEU A 96 1.23 -16.98 4.64
C LEU A 96 0.63 -17.29 3.27
N ASN A 97 1.45 -17.19 2.21
CA ASN A 97 1.02 -17.37 0.83
C ASN A 97 -0.25 -16.57 0.52
N GLY A 98 -0.28 -15.31 0.99
CA GLY A 98 -1.36 -14.36 0.78
C GLY A 98 -2.62 -14.57 1.62
N ARG A 99 -2.63 -15.50 2.58
CA ARG A 99 -3.79 -15.79 3.44
C ARG A 99 -3.45 -15.58 4.91
N PRO A 100 -4.33 -14.93 5.70
CA PRO A 100 -4.13 -14.79 7.13
C PRO A 100 -4.17 -16.17 7.80
N VAL A 101 -3.16 -16.46 8.64
CA VAL A 101 -3.05 -17.72 9.40
C VAL A 101 -3.19 -17.50 10.90
N GLY A 102 -3.44 -16.27 11.34
CA GLY A 102 -3.69 -15.86 12.70
C GLY A 102 -2.75 -14.78 13.20
N ASN A 103 -2.98 -14.33 14.43
CA ASN A 103 -2.12 -13.37 15.12
C ASN A 103 -1.09 -14.13 15.94
N LYS A 104 0.16 -13.66 15.95
CA LYS A 104 1.23 -14.25 16.73
C LYS A 104 2.00 -13.19 17.50
N ASP A 105 2.36 -13.53 18.71
CA ASP A 105 3.33 -12.78 19.50
C ASP A 105 4.73 -12.95 18.90
N ALA A 106 5.53 -11.88 18.91
CA ALA A 106 6.88 -11.88 18.35
C ALA A 106 7.79 -12.95 18.97
N TYR A 107 7.57 -13.29 20.23
CA TYR A 107 8.34 -14.33 20.94
C TYR A 107 7.92 -15.73 20.52
N ASP A 108 6.62 -15.99 20.36
CA ASP A 108 6.05 -17.29 19.99
C ASP A 108 6.12 -17.59 18.50
N TYR A 109 6.32 -16.56 17.68
CA TYR A 109 6.47 -16.67 16.21
C TYR A 109 7.56 -17.69 15.80
N TRP A 110 8.65 -17.76 16.57
CA TRP A 110 9.81 -18.61 16.31
C TRP A 110 9.80 -19.94 17.05
N ARG A 111 8.85 -20.18 17.94
CA ARG A 111 8.74 -21.48 18.61
C ARG A 111 8.12 -22.51 17.67
N PRO A 112 8.77 -23.68 17.49
CA PRO A 112 8.08 -24.84 16.93
C PRO A 112 6.84 -25.11 17.76
N LEU A 113 5.69 -25.34 17.13
CA LEU A 113 4.51 -25.79 17.87
C LEU A 113 4.89 -27.03 18.66
N PRO A 114 4.52 -27.13 19.96
CA PRO A 114 4.89 -28.27 20.78
C PRO A 114 4.37 -29.54 20.08
N THR A 115 5.29 -30.43 19.74
CA THR A 115 4.94 -31.79 19.36
C THR A 115 4.21 -32.39 20.54
N SER A 116 2.98 -32.83 20.33
CA SER A 116 2.12 -33.45 21.36
C SER A 116 2.93 -34.48 22.16
N PRO A 117 3.01 -34.40 23.49
CA PRO A 117 3.64 -35.45 24.27
C PRO A 117 2.82 -36.73 24.12
N LYS A 118 3.45 -37.79 23.63
CA LYS A 118 2.90 -39.14 23.76
C LYS A 118 2.71 -39.46 25.27
N GLY A 119 1.47 -39.59 25.64
CA GLY A 119 0.91 -40.27 26.77
C GLY A 119 1.60 -40.21 28.12
N ARG A 120 0.88 -39.66 29.10
CA ARG A 120 0.53 -40.37 30.37
C ARG A 120 -0.41 -39.52 31.24
N GLY A 121 -1.52 -40.18 31.64
CA GLY A 121 -2.10 -40.06 32.97
C GLY A 121 -3.00 -38.87 33.29
N ALA A 122 -4.28 -39.13 33.22
CA ALA A 122 -5.41 -38.52 33.86
C ALA A 122 -5.18 -37.52 35.02
N CYS A 123 -5.86 -36.36 34.91
CA CYS A 123 -6.66 -35.84 36.02
C CYS A 123 -7.82 -35.00 35.46
N ARG A 124 -9.04 -35.38 35.83
CA ARG A 124 -10.30 -34.68 35.52
C ARG A 124 -10.43 -33.46 36.46
N SER A 125 -10.69 -32.28 35.90
CA SER A 125 -11.46 -31.24 36.57
C SER A 125 -12.05 -30.26 35.56
N MET A 126 -13.34 -30.21 35.56
CA MET A 126 -14.35 -29.22 35.18
C MET A 126 -14.00 -28.24 34.03
N GLU A 127 -14.75 -28.38 32.96
CA GLU A 127 -14.85 -27.44 31.82
C GLU A 127 -15.71 -26.23 32.21
N PRO A 128 -15.34 -25.03 31.71
CA PRO A 128 -16.33 -24.01 31.42
C PRO A 128 -16.72 -24.11 29.91
N VAL A 129 -18.03 -24.03 29.70
CA VAL A 129 -18.66 -24.04 28.36
C VAL A 129 -18.27 -22.76 27.63
N GLY A 130 -17.45 -22.89 26.62
CA GLY A 130 -17.09 -21.83 25.65
C GLY A 130 -17.63 -22.17 24.26
N PRO A 131 -17.68 -21.20 23.33
CA PRO A 131 -18.24 -21.38 21.98
C PRO A 131 -17.50 -22.43 21.17
N PRO A 132 -18.10 -23.00 20.11
CA PRO A 132 -17.55 -24.14 19.37
C PRO A 132 -16.18 -23.83 18.77
N PRO A 133 -15.24 -24.79 18.81
CA PRO A 133 -13.88 -24.57 18.36
C PRO A 133 -13.85 -24.32 16.84
N LEU A 134 -13.27 -23.19 16.46
CA LEU A 134 -12.74 -22.97 15.11
C LEU A 134 -11.90 -24.21 14.72
N ARG A 135 -12.14 -24.73 13.52
CA ARG A 135 -11.49 -25.91 12.96
C ARG A 135 -10.00 -25.91 13.28
N ARG A 136 -9.53 -26.97 13.95
CA ARG A 136 -8.14 -27.22 14.29
C ARG A 136 -7.22 -26.85 13.13
N GLY A 137 -6.35 -25.87 13.38
CA GLY A 137 -5.27 -25.50 12.49
C GLY A 137 -4.40 -26.74 12.22
N ARG A 138 -3.95 -26.86 10.98
CA ARG A 138 -3.02 -27.90 10.53
C ARG A 138 -1.83 -27.96 11.48
N GLU A 139 -1.57 -29.11 12.05
CA GLU A 139 -0.38 -29.40 12.84
C GLU A 139 0.86 -29.09 11.97
N GLY A 140 1.79 -28.26 12.51
CA GLY A 140 3.15 -28.17 12.01
C GLY A 140 3.39 -27.37 10.74
N LEU A 141 2.86 -26.13 10.62
CA LEU A 141 3.31 -25.22 9.56
C LEU A 141 4.78 -24.83 9.81
N ASP A 142 5.68 -25.39 8.99
CA ASP A 142 7.07 -24.97 8.92
C ASP A 142 7.18 -23.80 7.92
N PHE A 143 7.23 -22.57 8.44
CA PHE A 143 7.35 -21.37 7.62
C PHE A 143 8.59 -21.40 6.71
N ARG A 144 9.71 -21.97 7.18
CA ARG A 144 10.92 -22.11 6.37
C ARG A 144 10.67 -22.98 5.15
N GLN A 145 10.02 -24.12 5.35
CA GLN A 145 9.71 -25.03 4.24
C GLN A 145 8.76 -24.38 3.22
N GLU A 146 7.75 -23.65 3.68
CA GLU A 146 6.80 -22.97 2.78
C GLU A 146 7.47 -21.84 1.99
N VAL A 147 8.35 -21.07 2.63
CA VAL A 147 9.15 -20.02 1.99
C VAL A 147 10.08 -20.60 0.92
N CYS A 148 10.79 -21.70 1.22
CA CYS A 148 11.65 -22.38 0.24
C CYS A 148 10.84 -22.90 -0.96
N LYS A 149 9.68 -23.54 -0.72
CA LYS A 149 8.79 -24.00 -1.80
C LYS A 149 8.29 -22.85 -2.67
N ALA A 150 7.97 -21.69 -2.08
CA ALA A 150 7.55 -20.51 -2.83
C ALA A 150 8.66 -20.00 -3.74
N PHE A 151 9.90 -19.92 -3.23
CA PHE A 151 11.07 -19.57 -4.02
C PHE A 151 11.28 -20.55 -5.19
N ASP A 152 11.24 -21.86 -4.93
CA ASP A 152 11.46 -22.88 -5.95
C ASP A 152 10.40 -22.82 -7.07
N ARG A 153 9.12 -22.57 -6.72
CA ARG A 153 8.06 -22.32 -7.70
C ARG A 153 8.33 -21.05 -8.53
N LEU A 154 8.77 -19.97 -7.88
CA LEU A 154 9.08 -18.71 -8.56
C LEU A 154 10.27 -18.88 -9.51
N ALA A 155 11.37 -19.47 -9.05
CA ALA A 155 12.59 -19.69 -9.82
C ALA A 155 12.41 -20.68 -10.99
N SER A 156 11.36 -21.50 -10.99
CA SER A 156 10.99 -22.34 -12.12
C SER A 156 10.34 -21.57 -13.28
N ARG A 157 9.79 -20.37 -13.01
CA ARG A 157 9.05 -19.55 -13.98
C ARG A 157 9.84 -18.32 -14.46
N TYR A 158 10.72 -17.79 -13.63
CA TYR A 158 11.42 -16.53 -13.84
C TYR A 158 12.93 -16.69 -13.69
N ASN A 159 13.68 -15.85 -14.40
CA ASN A 159 15.14 -15.80 -14.29
C ASN A 159 15.69 -14.44 -14.79
N PRO A 160 16.58 -13.78 -14.03
CA PRO A 160 17.01 -14.13 -12.66
C PRO A 160 15.94 -13.80 -11.60
N ILE A 161 16.11 -14.36 -10.39
CA ILE A 161 15.35 -13.89 -9.23
C ILE A 161 16.15 -12.83 -8.50
N VAL A 162 15.54 -11.65 -8.31
CA VAL A 162 16.10 -10.54 -7.52
C VAL A 162 15.57 -10.67 -6.10
N MET A 163 16.44 -11.11 -5.19
CA MET A 163 16.08 -11.36 -3.80
C MET A 163 16.43 -10.16 -2.93
N GLU A 164 15.55 -9.84 -1.99
CA GLU A 164 15.75 -8.76 -1.02
C GLU A 164 15.86 -9.32 0.40
N GLY A 165 16.93 -8.96 1.10
CA GLY A 165 17.12 -9.24 2.52
C GLY A 165 16.31 -8.28 3.41
N ALA A 166 16.20 -8.61 4.70
CA ALA A 166 15.57 -7.76 5.71
C ALA A 166 16.61 -7.32 6.76
N GLY A 167 16.53 -6.07 7.21
CA GLY A 167 17.41 -5.50 8.24
C GLY A 167 18.89 -5.64 7.88
N SER A 168 19.69 -6.03 8.87
CA SER A 168 21.14 -6.24 8.75
C SER A 168 21.50 -7.73 8.80
N ILE A 169 22.44 -8.14 7.94
CA ILE A 169 23.05 -9.48 8.07
C ILE A 169 23.99 -9.60 9.29
N ALA A 170 24.31 -8.48 9.93
CA ALA A 170 25.19 -8.44 11.10
C ALA A 170 24.47 -8.78 12.43
N GLU A 171 23.15 -8.99 12.41
CA GLU A 171 22.39 -9.37 13.61
C GLU A 171 22.56 -10.85 13.93
N ILE A 172 23.75 -11.22 14.39
CA ILE A 172 24.15 -12.62 14.62
C ILE A 172 23.33 -13.33 15.70
N ASN A 173 22.72 -12.59 16.63
CA ASN A 173 21.79 -13.09 17.63
C ASN A 173 20.47 -13.64 17.03
N LEU A 174 20.13 -13.24 15.80
CA LEU A 174 18.95 -13.69 15.07
C LEU A 174 19.27 -14.75 14.01
N LYS A 175 20.54 -15.12 13.84
CA LYS A 175 21.00 -15.95 12.73
C LYS A 175 20.30 -17.32 12.62
N ASP A 176 20.03 -17.97 13.76
CA ASP A 176 19.36 -19.28 13.79
C ASP A 176 17.87 -19.18 13.38
N ARG A 177 17.32 -17.97 13.47
CA ARG A 177 15.93 -17.66 13.14
C ARG A 177 15.78 -16.95 11.79
N ASP A 178 16.90 -16.62 11.14
CA ASP A 178 16.91 -15.92 9.86
C ASP A 178 16.24 -16.77 8.76
N LEU A 179 15.14 -16.26 8.23
CA LEU A 179 14.42 -16.83 7.08
C LEU A 179 14.67 -16.05 5.79
N VAL A 180 15.32 -14.87 5.86
CA VAL A 180 15.29 -13.89 4.79
C VAL A 180 16.64 -13.69 4.13
N ASN A 181 17.69 -13.61 4.94
CA ASN A 181 19.04 -13.21 4.48
C ASN A 181 19.86 -14.42 4.03
N MET A 182 20.97 -14.72 4.75
CA MET A 182 21.95 -15.71 4.32
C MET A 182 21.39 -17.14 4.22
N SER A 183 20.36 -17.48 4.99
CA SER A 183 19.68 -18.77 4.90
C SER A 183 19.01 -18.96 3.55
N MET A 184 18.35 -17.93 3.03
CA MET A 184 17.71 -17.95 1.71
C MET A 184 18.74 -17.85 0.58
N ALA A 185 19.80 -17.05 0.76
CA ALA A 185 20.90 -16.99 -0.20
C ALA A 185 21.51 -18.38 -0.43
N ARG A 186 21.71 -19.17 0.64
CA ARG A 186 22.20 -20.57 0.54
C ARG A 186 21.18 -21.48 -0.17
N HIS A 187 19.89 -21.40 0.18
CA HIS A 187 18.85 -22.20 -0.46
C HIS A 187 18.78 -21.91 -1.97
N ALA A 188 18.78 -20.64 -2.32
CA ALA A 188 18.70 -20.18 -3.71
C ALA A 188 20.00 -20.35 -4.49
N LYS A 189 21.13 -20.69 -3.85
CA LYS A 189 22.49 -20.60 -4.40
C LYS A 189 22.73 -19.23 -5.03
N ALA A 190 22.26 -18.18 -4.39
CA ALA A 190 22.33 -16.81 -4.87
C ALA A 190 23.68 -16.18 -4.56
N ASP A 191 24.17 -15.35 -5.47
CA ASP A 191 25.28 -14.45 -5.19
C ASP A 191 24.76 -13.23 -4.44
N VAL A 192 25.46 -12.84 -3.36
CA VAL A 192 25.04 -11.78 -2.46
C VAL A 192 25.79 -10.50 -2.77
N ILE A 193 25.05 -9.41 -2.92
CA ILE A 193 25.56 -8.05 -2.99
C ILE A 193 25.17 -7.31 -1.71
N LEU A 194 26.17 -6.85 -0.95
CA LEU A 194 25.95 -6.13 0.30
C LEU A 194 25.74 -4.64 0.03
N VAL A 195 24.62 -4.10 0.48
CA VAL A 195 24.26 -2.68 0.35
C VAL A 195 24.55 -1.96 1.66
N GLY A 196 25.40 -0.91 1.59
CA GLY A 196 25.72 -0.04 2.71
C GLY A 196 25.24 1.40 2.48
N ASP A 197 24.72 2.04 3.53
CA ASP A 197 24.29 3.44 3.53
C ASP A 197 25.44 4.33 4.03
N ILE A 198 25.87 5.30 3.20
CA ILE A 198 26.93 6.25 3.58
C ILE A 198 26.39 7.54 4.19
N ASP A 199 25.11 7.87 3.96
CA ASP A 199 24.50 9.14 4.40
C ASP A 199 24.46 9.27 5.94
N ARG A 200 24.27 8.14 6.63
CA ARG A 200 24.24 8.09 8.11
C ARG A 200 25.63 8.06 8.76
N GLY A 201 26.71 7.98 7.98
CA GLY A 201 28.07 7.83 8.47
C GLY A 201 28.42 6.41 8.92
N GLY A 202 29.72 6.16 9.17
CA GLY A 202 30.19 4.87 9.67
C GLY A 202 30.16 3.71 8.67
N VAL A 203 30.08 3.98 7.36
CA VAL A 203 29.94 2.96 6.30
C VAL A 203 31.06 1.92 6.33
N PHE A 204 32.30 2.30 6.62
CA PHE A 204 33.42 1.38 6.74
C PHE A 204 33.19 0.32 7.83
N ALA A 205 32.79 0.76 9.02
CA ALA A 205 32.52 -0.13 10.15
C ALA A 205 31.34 -1.04 9.87
N SER A 206 30.24 -0.50 9.29
CA SER A 206 29.03 -1.27 9.02
C SER A 206 29.25 -2.32 7.92
N VAL A 207 29.97 -1.99 6.84
CA VAL A 207 30.28 -2.92 5.76
C VAL A 207 31.25 -3.99 6.23
N TYR A 208 32.38 -3.59 6.81
CA TYR A 208 33.38 -4.54 7.33
C TYR A 208 32.78 -5.46 8.40
N GLY A 209 32.08 -4.88 9.38
CA GLY A 209 31.44 -5.65 10.45
C GLY A 209 30.42 -6.65 9.91
N SER A 210 29.59 -6.23 8.95
CA SER A 210 28.60 -7.10 8.31
C SER A 210 29.24 -8.32 7.64
N ILE A 211 30.38 -8.15 6.97
CA ILE A 211 31.12 -9.24 6.34
C ILE A 211 31.88 -10.08 7.37
N ALA A 212 32.62 -9.43 8.29
CA ALA A 212 33.48 -10.09 9.25
C ALA A 212 32.72 -11.00 10.22
N LEU A 213 31.50 -10.65 10.58
CA LEU A 213 30.62 -11.42 11.47
C LEU A 213 29.98 -12.65 10.81
N GLN A 214 30.07 -12.79 9.47
CA GLN A 214 29.52 -13.97 8.80
C GLN A 214 30.43 -15.19 8.98
N SER A 215 29.83 -16.39 8.85
CA SER A 215 30.59 -17.63 8.77
C SER A 215 31.44 -17.67 7.48
N PRO A 216 32.52 -18.46 7.45
CA PRO A 216 33.33 -18.59 6.22
C PRO A 216 32.52 -19.01 4.99
N GLU A 217 31.50 -19.84 5.18
CA GLU A 217 30.59 -20.30 4.13
C GLU A 217 29.73 -19.16 3.61
N ASP A 218 29.16 -18.35 4.52
CA ASP A 218 28.32 -17.20 4.15
C ASP A 218 29.13 -16.08 3.49
N ARG A 219 30.37 -15.84 3.94
CA ARG A 219 31.27 -14.85 3.32
C ARG A 219 31.55 -15.16 1.85
N LYS A 220 31.67 -16.43 1.48
CA LYS A 220 31.89 -16.84 0.09
C LYS A 220 30.74 -16.47 -0.85
N LEU A 221 29.54 -16.32 -0.33
CA LEU A 221 28.38 -15.90 -1.11
C LEU A 221 28.40 -14.40 -1.39
N ILE A 222 29.11 -13.58 -0.58
CA ILE A 222 29.19 -12.13 -0.75
C ILE A 222 30.19 -11.83 -1.87
N LYS A 223 29.67 -11.40 -3.02
CA LYS A 223 30.45 -11.20 -4.24
C LYS A 223 30.74 -9.74 -4.55
N GLY A 224 30.03 -8.83 -3.88
CA GLY A 224 30.21 -7.40 -4.13
C GLY A 224 29.55 -6.52 -3.08
N ILE A 225 29.94 -5.26 -3.09
CA ILE A 225 29.43 -4.20 -2.23
C ILE A 225 28.86 -3.09 -3.10
N ILE A 226 27.71 -2.56 -2.74
CA ILE A 226 27.16 -1.31 -3.27
C ILE A 226 27.05 -0.32 -2.12
N ILE A 227 27.64 0.85 -2.30
CA ILE A 227 27.50 1.99 -1.38
C ILE A 227 26.39 2.87 -1.90
N ASN A 228 25.36 3.09 -1.10
CA ASN A 228 24.16 3.83 -1.48
C ASN A 228 24.05 5.17 -0.76
N LYS A 229 23.22 6.06 -1.29
CA LYS A 229 22.90 7.39 -0.74
C LYS A 229 24.11 8.31 -0.60
N PHE A 230 25.06 8.22 -1.52
CA PHE A 230 26.24 9.08 -1.51
C PHE A 230 25.86 10.54 -1.76
N ARG A 231 26.40 11.44 -0.95
CA ARG A 231 26.26 12.89 -1.13
C ARG A 231 27.64 13.54 -1.26
N GLY A 232 27.77 14.44 -2.20
CA GLY A 232 29.01 15.19 -2.41
C GLY A 232 29.75 14.78 -3.68
N ASP A 233 31.06 15.11 -3.73
CA ASP A 233 31.89 14.83 -4.89
C ASP A 233 32.41 13.39 -4.87
N MET A 234 32.02 12.58 -5.84
CA MET A 234 32.41 11.17 -5.98
C MET A 234 33.94 10.97 -5.99
N ARG A 235 34.70 11.95 -6.50
CA ARG A 235 36.17 11.89 -6.56
C ARG A 235 36.81 11.80 -5.17
N LEU A 236 36.15 12.35 -4.15
CA LEU A 236 36.61 12.32 -2.76
C LEU A 236 36.47 10.93 -2.12
N PHE A 237 35.65 10.05 -2.70
CA PHE A 237 35.42 8.72 -2.15
C PHE A 237 36.20 7.61 -2.90
N GLU A 238 36.94 7.93 -3.95
CA GLU A 238 37.66 6.93 -4.74
C GLU A 238 38.74 6.19 -3.93
N GLU A 239 39.46 6.89 -3.05
CA GLU A 239 40.38 6.24 -2.09
C GLU A 239 39.61 5.41 -1.07
N GLY A 240 38.48 5.92 -0.58
CA GLY A 240 37.62 5.19 0.35
C GLY A 240 37.07 3.89 -0.24
N ARG A 241 36.73 3.88 -1.52
CA ARG A 241 36.33 2.69 -2.25
C ARG A 241 37.43 1.62 -2.23
N LYS A 242 38.66 1.98 -2.60
CA LYS A 242 39.84 1.07 -2.55
C LYS A 242 40.11 0.55 -1.14
N MET A 243 40.06 1.43 -0.14
CA MET A 243 40.23 1.03 1.26
C MET A 243 39.17 0.00 1.71
N LEU A 244 37.92 0.13 1.27
CA LEU A 244 36.87 -0.86 1.55
C LEU A 244 37.14 -2.20 0.86
N GLU A 245 37.59 -2.18 -0.40
CA GLU A 245 37.93 -3.38 -1.15
C GLU A 245 39.10 -4.12 -0.47
N ASP A 246 40.18 -3.39 -0.10
CA ASP A 246 41.35 -3.96 0.61
C ASP A 246 40.95 -4.52 1.99
N LEU A 247 40.11 -3.80 2.72
CA LEU A 247 39.71 -4.19 4.07
C LEU A 247 38.79 -5.42 4.07
N CYS A 248 37.88 -5.49 3.11
CA CYS A 248 36.82 -6.52 3.04
C CYS A 248 37.19 -7.72 2.17
N GLY A 249 38.15 -7.58 1.26
CA GLY A 249 38.50 -8.60 0.27
C GLY A 249 37.36 -8.85 -0.74
N VAL A 250 36.43 -7.88 -0.92
CA VAL A 250 35.25 -7.96 -1.77
C VAL A 250 35.17 -6.66 -2.61
N PRO A 251 34.95 -6.73 -3.93
CA PRO A 251 34.91 -5.55 -4.78
C PRO A 251 33.72 -4.62 -4.46
N VAL A 252 33.92 -3.31 -4.55
CA VAL A 252 32.86 -2.31 -4.54
C VAL A 252 32.35 -2.13 -5.97
N LEU A 253 31.18 -2.72 -6.26
CA LEU A 253 30.57 -2.76 -7.57
C LEU A 253 29.94 -1.41 -7.99
N GLY A 254 29.71 -0.53 -7.03
CA GLY A 254 29.18 0.78 -7.32
C GLY A 254 29.02 1.67 -6.10
N VAL A 255 28.96 2.98 -6.37
CA VAL A 255 28.63 4.01 -5.41
C VAL A 255 27.49 4.82 -6.00
N ILE A 256 26.30 4.68 -5.44
CA ILE A 256 25.07 5.29 -5.96
C ILE A 256 24.84 6.64 -5.26
N PRO A 257 24.82 7.75 -6.00
CA PRO A 257 24.48 9.05 -5.45
C PRO A 257 23.03 9.10 -4.96
N TYR A 258 22.80 9.93 -3.94
CA TYR A 258 21.44 10.24 -3.52
C TYR A 258 20.68 10.91 -4.67
N TYR A 259 19.52 10.40 -4.98
CA TYR A 259 18.63 10.97 -6.00
C TYR A 259 17.52 11.80 -5.37
N LYS A 260 17.06 12.85 -6.08
CA LYS A 260 15.97 13.71 -5.63
C LYS A 260 14.76 13.68 -6.58
N ASP A 261 14.99 13.30 -7.83
CA ASP A 261 14.03 13.43 -8.93
C ASP A 261 13.49 12.06 -9.41
N ILE A 262 13.63 11.03 -8.58
CA ILE A 262 13.10 9.69 -8.83
C ILE A 262 12.15 9.36 -7.68
N HIS A 263 10.89 9.13 -8.04
CA HIS A 263 9.83 8.83 -7.09
C HIS A 263 9.40 7.38 -7.25
N ILE A 264 9.77 6.55 -6.30
CA ILE A 264 9.32 5.15 -6.19
C ILE A 264 8.55 5.05 -4.89
N GLU A 265 7.41 4.38 -4.92
CA GLU A 265 6.59 4.16 -3.75
C GLU A 265 7.42 3.51 -2.62
N GLU A 266 7.42 4.15 -1.46
CA GLU A 266 8.17 3.71 -0.29
C GLU A 266 7.30 2.80 0.59
N GLU A 267 7.93 1.94 1.38
CA GLU A 267 7.23 1.03 2.27
C GLU A 267 7.03 1.62 3.68
N ASP A 268 7.90 2.55 4.10
CA ASP A 268 7.93 3.11 5.45
C ASP A 268 7.28 4.50 5.54
N SER A 269 6.36 4.66 6.50
CA SER A 269 5.66 5.92 6.78
C SER A 269 6.51 6.99 7.49
N VAL A 270 7.78 6.71 7.81
CA VAL A 270 8.65 7.62 8.57
C VAL A 270 8.89 8.96 7.85
N ALA A 271 8.85 8.95 6.52
CA ALA A 271 9.01 10.17 5.71
C ALA A 271 7.78 11.11 5.77
N LEU A 272 6.61 10.63 6.17
CA LEU A 272 5.37 11.40 6.16
C LEU A 272 5.34 12.49 7.24
N ALA A 273 6.03 12.29 8.38
CA ALA A 273 6.00 13.19 9.53
C ALA A 273 6.82 14.48 9.36
N GLN A 274 7.61 14.63 8.30
CA GLN A 274 8.57 15.73 8.14
C GLN A 274 8.13 16.85 7.18
N LYS A 275 6.94 16.75 6.57
CA LYS A 275 6.45 17.75 5.62
C LYS A 275 5.76 18.89 6.37
N SER A 276 6.35 20.10 6.32
CA SER A 276 5.76 21.30 6.88
C SER A 276 4.54 21.73 6.06
N PHE A 277 3.51 22.20 6.77
CA PHE A 277 2.29 22.71 6.17
C PHE A 277 2.41 24.22 5.86
N GLU A 278 2.37 24.56 4.59
CA GLU A 278 2.05 25.92 4.11
C GLU A 278 1.08 25.80 2.95
N MET A 279 -0.10 26.46 3.06
CA MET A 279 -1.08 26.49 1.96
C MET A 279 -0.47 27.01 0.67
N GLN A 280 -0.69 26.31 -0.44
CA GLN A 280 -0.25 26.78 -1.75
C GLN A 280 -1.42 27.42 -2.51
N GLN A 281 -1.25 28.70 -2.87
CA GLN A 281 -2.19 29.39 -3.75
C GLN A 281 -2.09 28.83 -5.18
N GLY A 282 -3.20 28.73 -5.88
CA GLY A 282 -3.26 28.19 -7.24
C GLY A 282 -3.31 26.66 -7.32
N LYS A 283 -3.31 25.98 -6.16
CA LYS A 283 -3.48 24.53 -6.05
C LYS A 283 -4.66 24.16 -5.17
N VAL A 284 -5.16 22.96 -5.35
CA VAL A 284 -6.12 22.36 -4.42
C VAL A 284 -5.35 21.74 -3.25
N ASN A 285 -5.64 22.22 -2.04
CA ASN A 285 -4.97 21.79 -0.82
C ASN A 285 -5.68 20.56 -0.25
N VAL A 286 -5.01 19.42 -0.26
CA VAL A 286 -5.54 18.12 0.14
C VAL A 286 -4.90 17.70 1.45
N ALA A 287 -5.70 17.57 2.50
CA ALA A 287 -5.28 17.07 3.80
C ALA A 287 -5.57 15.58 3.93
N VAL A 288 -4.54 14.75 4.08
CA VAL A 288 -4.68 13.37 4.53
C VAL A 288 -4.59 13.34 6.05
N ILE A 289 -5.60 12.79 6.71
CA ILE A 289 -5.64 12.71 8.16
C ILE A 289 -4.61 11.69 8.65
N MET A 290 -3.69 12.14 9.51
CA MET A 290 -2.65 11.30 10.09
C MET A 290 -3.25 10.42 11.20
N LEU A 291 -3.65 9.20 10.84
CA LEU A 291 -4.12 8.20 11.78
C LEU A 291 -2.94 7.47 12.43
N GLN A 292 -3.13 6.98 13.66
CA GLN A 292 -2.08 6.26 14.39
C GLN A 292 -1.74 4.92 13.70
N HIS A 293 -2.76 4.23 13.16
CA HIS A 293 -2.62 2.95 12.47
C HIS A 293 -2.84 3.08 10.97
N LEU A 294 -2.44 4.22 10.39
CA LEU A 294 -2.54 4.50 8.95
C LEU A 294 -1.94 3.34 8.16
N SER A 295 -2.67 2.87 7.15
CA SER A 295 -2.26 1.79 6.26
C SER A 295 -2.50 2.16 4.80
N ASN A 296 -1.73 1.56 3.88
CA ASN A 296 -1.81 1.79 2.44
C ASN A 296 -1.69 3.28 2.07
N TYR A 297 -0.76 4.00 2.71
CA TYR A 297 -0.55 5.42 2.43
C TYR A 297 -0.06 5.70 0.99
N THR A 298 0.41 4.67 0.27
CA THR A 298 0.74 4.76 -1.15
C THR A 298 -0.47 5.07 -2.03
N ASP A 299 -1.70 4.96 -1.53
CA ASP A 299 -2.90 5.44 -2.23
C ASP A 299 -2.84 6.93 -2.58
N PHE A 300 -1.99 7.71 -1.89
CA PHE A 300 -1.91 9.16 -2.06
C PHE A 300 -0.74 9.63 -2.93
N ASP A 301 0.14 8.72 -3.35
CA ASP A 301 1.33 9.05 -4.15
C ASP A 301 0.96 9.71 -5.49
N ALA A 302 -0.14 9.27 -6.11
CA ALA A 302 -0.65 9.89 -7.33
C ALA A 302 -1.03 11.37 -7.13
N LEU A 303 -1.66 11.71 -5.99
CA LEU A 303 -2.02 13.09 -5.66
C LEU A 303 -0.79 13.93 -5.30
N GLU A 304 0.22 13.33 -4.68
CA GLU A 304 1.47 14.03 -4.34
C GLU A 304 2.24 14.46 -5.57
N GLN A 305 2.15 13.68 -6.66
CA GLN A 305 2.83 13.97 -7.92
C GLN A 305 2.00 14.83 -8.89
N ASP A 306 0.71 15.02 -8.63
CA ASP A 306 -0.16 15.83 -9.48
C ASP A 306 0.15 17.34 -9.26
N PRO A 307 0.60 18.07 -10.29
CA PRO A 307 0.99 19.48 -10.15
C PRO A 307 -0.16 20.40 -9.69
N ARG A 308 -1.42 19.98 -9.90
CA ARG A 308 -2.63 20.72 -9.51
C ARG A 308 -2.93 20.66 -8.01
N ILE A 309 -2.24 19.73 -7.29
CA ILE A 309 -2.54 19.39 -5.90
C ILE A 309 -1.36 19.81 -5.01
N HIS A 310 -1.71 20.26 -3.81
CA HIS A 310 -0.79 20.35 -2.68
C HIS A 310 -1.25 19.39 -1.60
N LEU A 311 -0.60 18.23 -1.51
CA LEU A 311 -0.89 17.19 -0.53
C LEU A 311 -0.08 17.40 0.75
N PHE A 312 -0.73 17.27 1.90
CA PHE A 312 -0.07 17.26 3.20
C PHE A 312 -0.78 16.32 4.17
N TYR A 313 -0.02 15.84 5.17
CA TYR A 313 -0.54 14.97 6.22
C TYR A 313 -0.67 15.75 7.51
N THR A 314 -1.82 15.63 8.19
CA THR A 314 -2.06 16.40 9.42
C THR A 314 -3.00 15.70 10.39
N ASN A 315 -2.80 15.97 11.69
CA ASN A 315 -3.75 15.75 12.78
C ASN A 315 -4.00 17.06 13.55
N ASN A 316 -3.67 18.21 12.97
CA ASN A 316 -3.86 19.52 13.53
C ASN A 316 -5.22 20.09 13.08
N VAL A 317 -6.03 20.53 14.04
CA VAL A 317 -7.37 21.07 13.82
C VAL A 317 -7.36 22.31 12.91
N ASP A 318 -6.38 23.20 13.08
CA ASP A 318 -6.28 24.44 12.30
C ASP A 318 -5.95 24.17 10.82
N ASP A 319 -5.17 23.13 10.54
CA ASP A 319 -4.82 22.74 9.20
C ASP A 319 -5.98 22.05 8.48
N ILE A 320 -6.75 21.22 9.21
CA ILE A 320 -7.97 20.57 8.71
C ILE A 320 -8.96 21.63 8.23
N HIS A 321 -9.13 22.73 8.97
CA HIS A 321 -10.05 23.80 8.58
C HIS A 321 -9.65 24.58 7.33
N LYS A 322 -8.39 24.49 6.91
CA LYS A 322 -7.86 25.20 5.73
C LYS A 322 -7.86 24.33 4.46
N ALA A 323 -8.10 23.03 4.61
CA ALA A 323 -8.09 22.10 3.49
C ALA A 323 -9.31 22.28 2.57
N ASP A 324 -9.09 22.13 1.27
CA ASP A 324 -10.15 22.04 0.27
C ASP A 324 -10.77 20.65 0.23
N ILE A 325 -9.90 19.64 0.35
CA ILE A 325 -10.27 18.23 0.37
C ILE A 325 -9.64 17.59 1.59
N ILE A 326 -10.42 16.82 2.32
CA ILE A 326 -9.99 16.02 3.46
C ILE A 326 -10.10 14.55 3.08
N ILE A 327 -9.02 13.80 3.23
CA ILE A 327 -9.02 12.36 2.98
C ILE A 327 -8.85 11.63 4.31
N LEU A 328 -9.80 10.76 4.60
CA LEU A 328 -9.73 9.76 5.67
C LEU A 328 -9.12 8.49 5.08
N PRO A 329 -7.87 8.16 5.43
CA PRO A 329 -7.15 7.04 4.85
C PRO A 329 -7.60 5.68 5.39
N GLY A 330 -7.08 4.61 4.79
CA GLY A 330 -7.17 3.28 5.36
C GLY A 330 -6.49 3.18 6.73
N THR A 331 -7.04 2.37 7.59
CA THR A 331 -6.46 2.08 8.91
C THR A 331 -6.52 0.60 9.24
N LYS A 332 -5.58 0.15 10.09
CA LYS A 332 -5.53 -1.23 10.59
C LYS A 332 -6.32 -1.40 11.90
N SER A 333 -6.73 -0.31 12.52
CA SER A 333 -7.51 -0.31 13.77
C SER A 333 -8.56 0.79 13.75
N THR A 334 -9.68 0.51 13.08
CA THR A 334 -10.73 1.49 12.76
C THR A 334 -11.33 2.12 14.02
N LEU A 335 -11.73 1.30 14.98
CA LEU A 335 -12.37 1.79 16.22
C LEU A 335 -11.40 2.58 17.10
N HIS A 336 -10.15 2.14 17.19
CA HIS A 336 -9.16 2.86 18.00
C HIS A 336 -8.83 4.22 17.38
N ASP A 337 -8.62 4.28 16.07
CA ASP A 337 -8.34 5.55 15.38
C ASP A 337 -9.55 6.49 15.42
N LEU A 338 -10.78 5.96 15.36
CA LEU A 338 -12.00 6.75 15.56
C LEU A 338 -12.07 7.35 16.97
N TYR A 339 -11.72 6.57 17.98
CA TYR A 339 -11.64 7.04 19.37
C TYR A 339 -10.63 8.19 19.50
N GLU A 340 -9.43 8.03 18.94
CA GLU A 340 -8.39 9.06 18.98
C GLU A 340 -8.77 10.33 18.20
N LEU A 341 -9.41 10.22 17.03
CA LEU A 341 -9.93 11.37 16.27
C LEU A 341 -10.97 12.17 17.06
N ARG A 342 -11.79 11.48 17.86
CA ARG A 342 -12.75 12.14 18.73
C ARG A 342 -12.09 12.79 19.92
N ARG A 343 -11.09 12.15 20.52
CA ARG A 343 -10.37 12.62 21.69
C ARG A 343 -9.53 13.88 21.41
N ASN A 344 -8.88 13.93 20.23
CA ASN A 344 -7.99 15.05 19.84
C ASN A 344 -8.71 16.19 19.12
N GLY A 345 -10.04 16.09 18.90
CA GLY A 345 -10.85 17.12 18.26
C GLY A 345 -10.86 17.10 16.73
N CYS A 346 -10.06 16.26 16.08
CA CYS A 346 -10.02 16.15 14.61
C CYS A 346 -11.37 15.72 14.03
N ALA A 347 -12.10 14.81 14.68
CA ALA A 347 -13.43 14.39 14.24
C ALA A 347 -14.38 15.59 14.08
N GLN A 348 -14.39 16.50 15.06
CA GLN A 348 -15.24 17.70 15.02
C GLN A 348 -14.74 18.70 13.95
N ALA A 349 -13.42 18.84 13.79
CA ALA A 349 -12.82 19.70 12.80
C ALA A 349 -13.17 19.26 11.36
N ILE A 350 -13.12 17.95 11.08
CA ILE A 350 -13.49 17.35 9.78
C ILE A 350 -14.96 17.64 9.46
N ILE A 351 -15.88 17.39 10.41
CA ILE A 351 -17.31 17.66 10.26
C ILE A 351 -17.56 19.15 10.00
N GLN A 352 -16.87 20.03 10.73
CA GLN A 352 -17.03 21.48 10.58
C GLN A 352 -16.45 21.97 9.25
N ALA A 353 -15.30 21.49 8.83
CA ALA A 353 -14.69 21.83 7.55
C ALA A 353 -15.59 21.40 6.38
N HIS A 354 -16.18 20.21 6.44
CA HIS A 354 -17.15 19.75 5.44
C HIS A 354 -18.38 20.67 5.40
N ARG A 355 -18.96 21.05 6.53
CA ARG A 355 -20.07 22.00 6.59
C ARG A 355 -19.70 23.37 6.00
N ASN A 356 -18.45 23.77 6.09
CA ASN A 356 -17.91 25.00 5.50
C ASN A 356 -17.55 24.87 4.02
N GLY A 357 -17.75 23.68 3.40
CA GLY A 357 -17.63 23.46 1.96
C GLY A 357 -16.41 22.63 1.53
N ALA A 358 -15.60 22.12 2.45
CA ALA A 358 -14.55 21.16 2.11
C ALA A 358 -15.14 19.82 1.64
N SER A 359 -14.48 19.17 0.69
CA SER A 359 -14.82 17.80 0.28
C SER A 359 -14.23 16.80 1.27
N VAL A 360 -14.93 15.68 1.50
CA VAL A 360 -14.42 14.56 2.33
C VAL A 360 -14.50 13.26 1.55
N LEU A 361 -13.37 12.58 1.43
CA LEU A 361 -13.23 11.26 0.83
C LEU A 361 -12.75 10.26 1.88
N GLY A 362 -13.45 9.14 2.05
CA GLY A 362 -12.99 8.02 2.89
C GLY A 362 -12.55 6.84 2.05
N ILE A 363 -11.38 6.26 2.36
CA ILE A 363 -10.87 5.06 1.69
C ILE A 363 -10.75 3.93 2.73
N CYS A 364 -11.34 2.77 2.45
CA CYS A 364 -11.28 1.57 3.27
C CYS A 364 -11.72 1.84 4.72
N GLY A 365 -10.81 1.77 5.72
CA GLY A 365 -11.12 2.14 7.10
C GLY A 365 -11.63 3.58 7.22
N GLY A 366 -11.10 4.52 6.44
CA GLY A 366 -11.58 5.90 6.36
C GLY A 366 -13.04 6.00 5.90
N TYR A 367 -13.46 5.17 4.95
CA TYR A 367 -14.86 5.06 4.54
C TYR A 367 -15.76 4.57 5.69
N GLN A 368 -15.29 3.57 6.45
CA GLN A 368 -15.99 3.07 7.65
C GLN A 368 -16.15 4.16 8.73
N LEU A 369 -15.10 4.98 8.94
CA LEU A 369 -15.14 6.10 9.89
C LEU A 369 -16.21 7.14 9.57
N MET A 370 -16.55 7.34 8.28
CA MET A 370 -17.54 8.34 7.85
C MET A 370 -18.98 7.98 8.20
N GLY A 371 -19.26 6.73 8.54
CA GLY A 371 -20.59 6.21 8.86
C GLY A 371 -21.23 6.83 10.09
N ILE A 372 -22.46 6.42 10.35
CA ILE A 372 -23.21 6.73 11.60
C ILE A 372 -22.59 5.97 12.77
N GLU A 373 -22.18 4.74 12.52
CA GLU A 373 -21.69 3.83 13.57
C GLU A 373 -20.72 2.79 13.01
N VAL A 374 -19.73 2.40 13.82
CA VAL A 374 -18.84 1.27 13.59
C VAL A 374 -18.96 0.31 14.77
N CYS A 375 -19.19 -0.98 14.48
CA CYS A 375 -19.38 -2.06 15.46
C CYS A 375 -18.36 -3.17 15.27
N ASP A 376 -17.78 -3.66 16.37
CA ASP A 376 -16.91 -4.84 16.43
C ASP A 376 -17.37 -5.82 17.53
N PRO A 377 -18.53 -6.47 17.38
CA PRO A 377 -19.10 -7.34 18.39
C PRO A 377 -18.26 -8.60 18.66
N ASN A 378 -17.32 -8.91 17.78
CA ASN A 378 -16.46 -10.10 17.88
C ASN A 378 -15.01 -9.76 18.24
N HIS A 379 -14.70 -8.52 18.59
CA HIS A 379 -13.37 -8.05 18.95
C HIS A 379 -12.29 -8.41 17.90
N VAL A 380 -12.61 -8.17 16.63
CA VAL A 380 -11.74 -8.48 15.50
C VAL A 380 -10.52 -7.56 15.46
N GLU A 381 -10.72 -6.27 15.81
CA GLU A 381 -9.68 -5.24 15.79
C GLU A 381 -9.21 -4.81 17.18
N GLY A 382 -9.96 -5.09 18.27
CA GLY A 382 -9.59 -4.68 19.62
C GLY A 382 -10.73 -4.78 20.62
N ASP A 383 -10.60 -4.06 21.75
CA ASP A 383 -11.52 -4.18 22.88
C ASP A 383 -12.78 -3.28 22.78
N ILE A 384 -12.85 -2.40 21.78
CA ILE A 384 -13.96 -1.47 21.62
C ILE A 384 -15.05 -2.11 20.76
N GLU A 385 -16.20 -2.42 21.36
CA GLU A 385 -17.30 -3.09 20.66
C GLU A 385 -18.08 -2.18 19.71
N ARG A 386 -18.15 -0.86 20.00
CA ARG A 386 -18.99 0.08 19.25
C ARG A 386 -18.58 1.53 19.49
N LEU A 387 -18.55 2.31 18.42
CA LEU A 387 -18.43 3.78 18.49
C LEU A 387 -19.31 4.45 17.43
N PRO A 388 -19.88 5.64 17.76
CA PRO A 388 -20.51 6.46 16.72
C PRO A 388 -19.44 6.95 15.75
N GLY A 389 -19.69 6.80 14.45
CA GLY A 389 -18.84 7.33 13.37
C GLY A 389 -18.89 8.86 13.26
N LEU A 390 -18.39 9.43 12.16
CA LEU A 390 -18.42 10.87 11.93
C LEU A 390 -19.81 11.38 11.51
N GLY A 391 -20.71 10.48 11.08
CA GLY A 391 -22.06 10.82 10.64
C GLY A 391 -22.12 11.60 9.33
N LEU A 392 -21.11 11.47 8.49
CA LEU A 392 -21.04 12.11 7.17
C LEU A 392 -21.76 11.29 6.10
N LEU A 393 -21.78 9.97 6.23
CA LEU A 393 -22.48 9.06 5.34
C LEU A 393 -23.55 8.29 6.13
N PRO A 394 -24.75 8.05 5.55
CA PRO A 394 -25.84 7.30 6.20
C PRO A 394 -25.58 5.78 6.07
N ILE A 395 -24.48 5.31 6.60
CA ILE A 395 -24.04 3.91 6.59
C ILE A 395 -23.66 3.44 7.99
N THR A 396 -23.68 2.14 8.20
CA THR A 396 -23.14 1.46 9.37
C THR A 396 -22.18 0.37 8.95
N THR A 397 -21.12 0.17 9.74
CA THR A 397 -20.13 -0.88 9.48
C THR A 397 -20.10 -1.85 10.65
N THR A 398 -20.11 -3.15 10.35
CA THR A 398 -19.86 -4.21 11.34
C THR A 398 -18.59 -4.95 10.94
N MET A 399 -17.63 -4.99 11.87
CA MET A 399 -16.38 -5.72 11.65
C MET A 399 -16.63 -7.22 11.60
N SER A 400 -16.06 -7.88 10.60
CA SER A 400 -16.20 -9.33 10.39
C SER A 400 -14.83 -10.02 10.44
N GLY A 401 -14.82 -11.30 10.80
CA GLY A 401 -13.59 -12.11 10.82
C GLY A 401 -13.11 -12.50 9.42
N GLU A 402 -13.90 -12.27 8.39
CA GLU A 402 -13.55 -12.55 7.00
C GLU A 402 -12.83 -11.36 6.37
N LYS A 403 -11.65 -11.62 5.82
CA LYS A 403 -10.87 -10.62 5.10
C LYS A 403 -11.15 -10.73 3.61
N ILE A 404 -11.58 -9.64 3.01
CA ILE A 404 -11.76 -9.50 1.56
C ILE A 404 -10.44 -9.01 0.98
N THR A 405 -9.93 -9.72 -0.04
CA THR A 405 -8.74 -9.32 -0.79
C THR A 405 -8.98 -9.65 -2.26
N ARG A 406 -8.97 -8.65 -3.14
CA ARG A 406 -9.17 -8.86 -4.59
C ARG A 406 -8.79 -7.63 -5.39
N GLN A 407 -8.37 -7.83 -6.64
CA GLN A 407 -8.32 -6.75 -7.62
C GLN A 407 -9.73 -6.50 -8.17
N VAL A 408 -10.01 -5.26 -8.49
CA VAL A 408 -11.30 -4.85 -9.06
C VAL A 408 -11.09 -3.95 -10.28
N GLU A 409 -11.97 -4.14 -11.26
CA GLU A 409 -12.18 -3.18 -12.33
C GLU A 409 -13.54 -2.52 -12.11
N PHE A 410 -13.62 -1.23 -12.34
CA PHE A 410 -14.84 -0.47 -12.04
C PHE A 410 -15.10 0.64 -13.04
N SER A 411 -16.31 1.16 -13.00
CA SER A 411 -16.73 2.35 -13.72
C SER A 411 -17.37 3.36 -12.78
N ILE A 412 -17.27 4.62 -13.16
CA ILE A 412 -17.89 5.75 -12.48
C ILE A 412 -18.79 6.45 -13.51
N LEU A 413 -20.02 6.74 -13.14
CA LEU A 413 -20.96 7.44 -13.98
C LEU A 413 -21.09 8.89 -13.51
N PHE A 414 -20.75 9.84 -14.37
CA PHE A 414 -20.91 11.27 -14.10
C PHE A 414 -21.88 11.88 -15.10
N THR A 415 -22.72 12.81 -14.66
CA THR A 415 -23.43 13.76 -15.52
C THR A 415 -22.79 15.15 -15.39
N VAL A 416 -22.56 15.83 -16.51
CA VAL A 416 -21.81 17.10 -16.57
C VAL A 416 -22.59 18.29 -15.95
N ASP A 417 -23.89 18.16 -15.73
CA ASP A 417 -24.76 19.22 -15.20
C ASP A 417 -25.41 18.85 -13.85
N GLY A 418 -24.57 18.58 -12.85
CA GLY A 418 -25.04 18.32 -11.47
C GLY A 418 -25.55 16.90 -11.27
N LEU A 419 -24.90 16.22 -10.38
CA LEU A 419 -25.07 14.86 -9.90
C LEU A 419 -26.49 14.27 -10.04
N GLN A 420 -26.74 13.55 -11.10
CA GLN A 420 -27.78 12.54 -11.16
C GLN A 420 -27.14 11.23 -11.60
N PHE A 421 -27.15 10.25 -10.72
CA PHE A 421 -26.76 8.88 -11.04
C PHE A 421 -27.92 8.25 -11.80
N THR A 422 -27.73 7.89 -13.07
CA THR A 422 -28.70 7.14 -13.84
C THR A 422 -28.35 5.66 -13.81
N ASP A 423 -29.24 4.85 -13.25
CA ASP A 423 -29.21 3.40 -13.40
C ASP A 423 -29.62 3.06 -14.83
N ASP A 424 -28.72 3.13 -15.81
CA ASP A 424 -28.98 2.64 -17.16
C ASP A 424 -28.24 1.31 -17.37
N TYR A 425 -28.84 0.26 -16.83
CA TYR A 425 -28.74 -1.08 -17.38
C TYR A 425 -30.09 -1.39 -18.05
N THR A 426 -30.24 -1.00 -19.29
CA THR A 426 -31.29 -1.59 -20.12
C THR A 426 -30.68 -2.73 -20.91
N ASP A 427 -30.82 -3.96 -20.39
CA ASP A 427 -31.04 -5.11 -21.24
C ASP A 427 -32.35 -4.81 -22.02
N GLY A 428 -32.26 -4.86 -23.35
CA GLY A 428 -33.35 -4.43 -24.21
C GLY A 428 -34.59 -5.27 -24.02
N SER A 429 -35.54 -4.76 -23.27
CA SER A 429 -36.99 -4.93 -23.44
C SER A 429 -37.74 -4.13 -22.37
N ASP A 430 -38.58 -3.23 -22.87
CA ASP A 430 -39.72 -2.56 -22.21
C ASP A 430 -39.44 -1.40 -21.24
N GLY A 431 -39.80 -0.23 -21.73
CA GLY A 431 -39.74 1.05 -21.05
C GLY A 431 -40.56 1.15 -19.77
N PHE A 432 -39.92 1.69 -18.74
CA PHE A 432 -40.58 2.52 -17.73
C PHE A 432 -39.54 3.50 -17.14
N ALA A 433 -39.70 4.77 -17.45
CA ALA A 433 -38.94 5.86 -16.86
C ALA A 433 -39.41 6.12 -15.43
N CYS A 434 -38.56 5.95 -14.43
CA CYS A 434 -38.83 6.41 -13.07
C CYS A 434 -37.97 7.64 -12.77
N LYS A 435 -38.59 8.81 -12.76
CA LYS A 435 -37.99 10.06 -12.26
C LYS A 435 -38.09 10.06 -10.74
N SER A 436 -36.99 9.93 -10.02
CA SER A 436 -36.94 10.19 -8.57
C SER A 436 -36.21 11.50 -8.26
N SER A 437 -37.01 12.52 -7.92
CA SER A 437 -36.50 13.77 -7.33
C SER A 437 -36.21 13.56 -5.85
N VAL A 438 -34.96 13.69 -5.43
CA VAL A 438 -34.61 13.73 -4.01
C VAL A 438 -34.83 15.13 -3.47
N ARG A 439 -35.92 15.32 -2.72
CA ARG A 439 -36.08 16.51 -1.85
C ARG A 439 -35.36 16.28 -0.53
N SER A 440 -34.48 17.21 -0.18
CA SER A 440 -33.88 17.31 1.13
C SER A 440 -34.94 17.46 2.21
N ALA A 441 -34.94 16.58 3.20
CA ALA A 441 -35.70 16.71 4.43
C ALA A 441 -34.77 16.86 5.63
N LEU A 442 -34.58 18.07 6.07
CA LEU A 442 -34.22 18.37 7.46
C LEU A 442 -35.32 19.24 8.05
N PRO A 443 -35.85 18.94 9.24
CA PRO A 443 -36.83 19.79 9.89
C PRO A 443 -36.13 20.93 10.63
N LEU A 444 -36.40 22.15 10.24
CA LEU A 444 -36.13 23.34 11.06
C LEU A 444 -37.43 24.12 11.23
N ALA A 445 -37.66 24.52 12.46
CA ALA A 445 -38.85 25.18 12.95
C ALA A 445 -39.12 26.56 12.28
N THR A 446 -40.37 26.71 12.00
CA THR A 446 -41.23 27.92 11.94
C THR A 446 -40.61 29.32 12.00
N ALA A 447 -40.85 30.13 10.95
CA ALA A 447 -41.61 31.39 10.99
C ALA A 447 -41.66 32.08 9.61
N GLY A 448 -42.84 32.51 9.20
CA GLY A 448 -43.05 33.67 8.30
C GLY A 448 -43.30 33.37 6.84
N THR A 449 -44.61 33.28 6.48
CA THR A 449 -45.18 33.28 5.16
C THR A 449 -44.92 34.56 4.36
N GLN A 450 -44.37 34.41 3.14
CA GLN A 450 -44.73 35.27 1.99
C GLN A 450 -44.63 34.46 0.71
N GLU A 451 -45.80 34.39 0.01
CA GLU A 451 -45.95 33.78 -1.32
C GLU A 451 -45.26 34.64 -2.38
N LEU A 452 -44.32 34.07 -3.13
CA LEU A 452 -43.85 34.59 -4.41
C LEU A 452 -44.19 33.61 -5.53
N LYS A 453 -44.95 34.13 -6.52
CA LYS A 453 -45.41 33.44 -7.73
C LYS A 453 -44.21 33.02 -8.61
N PRO A 454 -44.26 31.84 -9.27
CA PRO A 454 -43.19 31.43 -10.17
C PRO A 454 -43.28 32.17 -11.52
N SER A 455 -42.20 32.77 -11.94
CA SER A 455 -42.00 33.29 -13.29
C SER A 455 -41.65 32.14 -14.24
N ALA A 456 -42.36 32.09 -15.39
CA ALA A 456 -42.18 31.12 -16.46
C ALA A 456 -40.76 31.19 -17.05
N ARG A 457 -40.06 30.04 -17.14
CA ARG A 457 -38.84 29.89 -17.94
C ARG A 457 -39.19 29.68 -19.41
N PRO A 458 -38.42 30.21 -20.37
CA PRO A 458 -38.62 29.97 -21.77
C PRO A 458 -38.28 28.52 -22.13
N GLU A 459 -39.19 27.87 -22.85
CA GLU A 459 -38.96 26.58 -23.52
C GLU A 459 -37.95 26.79 -24.65
N GLY A 460 -36.88 25.98 -24.67
CA GLY A 460 -36.01 25.85 -25.82
C GLY A 460 -34.51 25.93 -25.55
N ALA A 461 -33.97 25.03 -24.73
CA ALA A 461 -32.58 24.65 -24.81
C ALA A 461 -32.47 23.15 -24.49
N LEU A 462 -32.39 22.35 -25.53
CA LEU A 462 -31.92 20.96 -25.44
C LEU A 462 -30.46 21.02 -24.98
N SER A 463 -30.22 20.92 -23.65
CA SER A 463 -28.90 20.62 -23.11
C SER A 463 -28.59 19.18 -23.50
N SER A 464 -27.59 19.00 -24.35
CA SER A 464 -27.01 17.68 -24.61
C SER A 464 -26.32 17.20 -23.35
N GLU A 465 -27.02 16.43 -22.53
CA GLU A 465 -26.42 15.69 -21.41
C GLU A 465 -25.31 14.79 -21.95
N ARG A 466 -24.06 15.15 -21.70
CA ARG A 466 -22.90 14.27 -21.97
C ARG A 466 -22.66 13.43 -20.74
N THR A 467 -23.22 12.24 -20.73
CA THR A 467 -22.82 11.20 -19.77
C THR A 467 -21.42 10.73 -20.13
N VAL A 468 -20.44 11.02 -19.29
CA VAL A 468 -19.08 10.50 -19.47
C VAL A 468 -18.98 9.19 -18.71
N ASN A 469 -19.18 8.08 -19.43
CA ASN A 469 -18.97 6.74 -18.89
C ASN A 469 -17.48 6.38 -19.07
N LYS A 470 -16.66 6.49 -18.01
CA LYS A 470 -15.27 6.02 -18.02
C LYS A 470 -15.24 4.60 -17.46
N LYS A 471 -15.05 3.61 -18.36
CA LYS A 471 -14.98 2.18 -18.06
C LYS A 471 -13.52 1.76 -17.89
N ASN A 472 -13.31 0.64 -17.19
CA ASN A 472 -12.03 -0.04 -17.00
C ASN A 472 -11.03 0.70 -16.11
N LEU A 473 -11.52 1.40 -15.09
CA LEU A 473 -10.67 1.88 -14.00
C LEU A 473 -10.28 0.70 -13.11
N LYS A 474 -9.10 0.78 -12.50
CA LYS A 474 -8.54 -0.35 -11.73
C LYS A 474 -8.25 0.06 -10.30
N GLY A 475 -8.39 -0.91 -9.40
CA GLY A 475 -8.06 -0.79 -8.01
C GLY A 475 -8.06 -2.15 -7.33
N TYR A 476 -8.05 -2.16 -6.00
CA TYR A 476 -8.11 -3.40 -5.24
C TYR A 476 -8.80 -3.17 -3.90
N GLU A 477 -9.42 -4.21 -3.36
CA GLU A 477 -10.04 -4.22 -2.04
C GLU A 477 -9.19 -5.07 -1.08
N ILE A 478 -8.88 -4.51 0.10
CA ILE A 478 -8.30 -5.24 1.23
C ILE A 478 -8.94 -4.70 2.51
N HIS A 479 -10.00 -5.33 2.99
CA HIS A 479 -10.69 -4.86 4.19
C HIS A 479 -11.28 -5.99 5.02
N MET A 480 -11.63 -5.66 6.26
CA MET A 480 -12.44 -6.45 7.17
C MET A 480 -13.66 -5.61 7.54
N GLY A 481 -14.81 -6.24 7.64
CA GLY A 481 -16.06 -5.54 7.94
C GLY A 481 -16.96 -5.36 6.73
N GLU A 482 -18.25 -5.29 7.03
CA GLU A 482 -19.34 -5.13 6.07
C GLU A 482 -20.04 -3.81 6.34
N THR A 483 -20.20 -3.01 5.30
CA THR A 483 -20.89 -1.72 5.37
C THR A 483 -22.24 -1.80 4.64
N SER A 484 -23.26 -1.29 5.28
CA SER A 484 -24.63 -1.22 4.74
C SER A 484 -25.26 0.14 5.01
N PRO A 485 -26.27 0.55 4.21
CA PRO A 485 -27.06 1.75 4.50
C PRO A 485 -27.70 1.68 5.90
N PHE A 486 -27.72 2.81 6.60
CA PHE A 486 -28.29 2.91 7.94
C PHE A 486 -29.78 3.24 7.88
N GLY A 487 -30.62 2.46 8.59
CA GLY A 487 -32.06 2.65 8.65
C GLY A 487 -32.74 2.57 7.27
N ASP A 488 -33.53 3.59 6.94
CA ASP A 488 -34.24 3.68 5.67
C ASP A 488 -33.42 4.36 4.54
N ALA A 489 -32.11 4.58 4.75
CA ALA A 489 -31.25 5.18 3.73
C ALA A 489 -31.18 4.30 2.48
N LYS A 490 -31.39 4.92 1.30
CA LYS A 490 -31.28 4.20 0.04
C LYS A 490 -29.82 4.00 -0.34
N PRO A 491 -29.46 2.84 -0.93
CA PRO A 491 -28.14 2.64 -1.48
C PRO A 491 -27.80 3.72 -2.53
N SER A 492 -26.65 4.36 -2.38
CA SER A 492 -26.12 5.34 -3.34
C SER A 492 -24.65 5.00 -3.63
N PRO A 493 -24.39 3.95 -4.44
CA PRO A 493 -23.04 3.44 -4.66
C PRO A 493 -22.19 4.46 -5.43
N LEU A 494 -20.92 4.58 -5.03
CA LEU A 494 -19.92 5.40 -5.73
C LEU A 494 -19.41 4.69 -6.99
N LEU A 495 -19.22 3.37 -6.91
CA LEU A 495 -18.60 2.57 -7.96
C LEU A 495 -19.49 1.42 -8.41
N HIS A 496 -19.44 1.13 -9.72
CA HIS A 496 -19.99 -0.07 -10.33
C HIS A 496 -18.84 -0.98 -10.76
N LEU A 497 -18.72 -2.13 -10.11
CA LEU A 497 -17.66 -3.09 -10.37
C LEU A 497 -18.00 -3.97 -11.59
N SER A 498 -16.97 -4.41 -12.31
CA SER A 498 -17.14 -5.20 -13.55
C SER A 498 -17.79 -6.58 -13.31
N ASP A 499 -17.76 -7.07 -12.06
CA ASP A 499 -18.42 -8.31 -11.64
C ASP A 499 -19.90 -8.12 -11.22
N GLY A 500 -20.47 -6.94 -11.45
CA GLY A 500 -21.86 -6.60 -11.15
C GLY A 500 -22.09 -6.13 -9.71
N ARG A 501 -21.10 -6.16 -8.83
CA ARG A 501 -21.20 -5.58 -7.49
C ARG A 501 -21.14 -4.05 -7.54
N LYS A 502 -21.60 -3.45 -6.46
CA LYS A 502 -21.53 -2.00 -6.22
C LYS A 502 -20.65 -1.77 -4.99
N ASP A 503 -19.88 -0.69 -4.99
CA ASP A 503 -19.01 -0.34 -3.86
C ASP A 503 -19.14 1.14 -3.50
N GLY A 504 -18.87 1.40 -2.21
CA GLY A 504 -18.84 2.73 -1.65
C GLY A 504 -20.22 3.36 -1.43
N TYR A 505 -20.18 4.62 -1.03
CA TYR A 505 -21.36 5.47 -0.87
C TYR A 505 -21.03 6.90 -1.26
N ILE A 506 -21.93 7.54 -1.96
CA ILE A 506 -21.83 8.95 -2.32
C ILE A 506 -23.09 9.70 -1.93
N VAL A 507 -22.94 10.83 -1.25
CA VAL A 507 -24.02 11.78 -0.97
C VAL A 507 -24.06 12.85 -2.05
N ASP A 508 -22.91 13.41 -2.36
CA ASP A 508 -22.69 14.41 -3.41
C ASP A 508 -21.20 14.45 -3.82
N ALA A 509 -20.82 15.35 -4.73
CA ALA A 509 -19.43 15.49 -5.22
C ALA A 509 -18.41 15.85 -4.12
N LYS A 510 -18.89 16.22 -2.92
CA LYS A 510 -18.05 16.63 -1.79
C LYS A 510 -18.04 15.64 -0.64
N CYS A 511 -18.87 14.59 -0.66
CA CYS A 511 -18.94 13.62 0.43
C CYS A 511 -19.14 12.20 -0.11
N MET A 512 -18.07 11.40 -0.07
CA MET A 512 -18.06 10.05 -0.61
C MET A 512 -17.03 9.17 0.07
N GLY A 513 -17.20 7.86 -0.07
CA GLY A 513 -16.24 6.87 0.41
C GLY A 513 -16.36 5.54 -0.31
N THR A 514 -15.29 4.74 -0.29
CA THR A 514 -15.15 3.48 -1.01
C THR A 514 -14.21 2.52 -0.25
N TYR A 515 -14.36 1.23 -0.50
CA TYR A 515 -13.37 0.24 -0.07
C TYR A 515 -12.19 0.11 -1.03
N VAL A 516 -12.29 0.66 -2.23
CA VAL A 516 -11.30 0.47 -3.30
C VAL A 516 -10.06 1.34 -3.06
N HIS A 517 -8.93 0.66 -2.81
CA HIS A 517 -7.59 1.23 -2.84
C HIS A 517 -7.11 1.42 -4.29
N GLY A 518 -6.14 2.34 -4.50
CA GLY A 518 -5.64 2.67 -5.85
C GLY A 518 -6.68 3.39 -6.71
N ILE A 519 -7.82 3.83 -6.14
CA ILE A 519 -8.82 4.64 -6.85
C ILE A 519 -8.22 5.95 -7.35
N LEU A 520 -7.30 6.54 -6.57
CA LEU A 520 -6.62 7.80 -6.87
C LEU A 520 -5.51 7.66 -7.94
N ASP A 521 -5.10 6.44 -8.29
CA ASP A 521 -4.19 6.18 -9.42
C ASP A 521 -4.89 6.46 -10.77
N ASN A 522 -6.21 6.57 -10.75
CA ASN A 522 -7.02 6.79 -11.94
C ASN A 522 -7.28 8.29 -12.15
N SER A 523 -6.63 8.90 -13.13
CA SER A 523 -6.77 10.34 -13.44
C SER A 523 -8.23 10.80 -13.56
N ALA A 524 -9.10 9.92 -14.08
CA ALA A 524 -10.53 10.18 -14.19
C ALA A 524 -11.22 10.44 -12.85
N PHE A 525 -10.83 9.70 -11.81
CA PHE A 525 -11.37 9.90 -10.47
C PHE A 525 -10.78 11.15 -9.81
N VAL A 526 -9.49 11.40 -10.03
CA VAL A 526 -8.83 12.62 -9.55
C VAL A 526 -9.47 13.85 -10.17
N ASP A 527 -9.72 13.86 -11.49
CA ASP A 527 -10.42 14.95 -12.17
C ASP A 527 -11.83 15.19 -11.59
N PHE A 528 -12.55 14.11 -11.27
CA PHE A 528 -13.85 14.22 -10.61
C PHE A 528 -13.73 14.83 -9.21
N LEU A 529 -12.77 14.39 -8.42
CA LEU A 529 -12.52 14.90 -7.07
C LEU A 529 -12.14 16.40 -7.08
N LEU A 530 -11.45 16.86 -8.12
CA LEU A 530 -11.02 18.26 -8.30
C LEU A 530 -12.12 19.16 -8.89
N GLN A 531 -13.17 18.60 -9.49
CA GLN A 531 -14.22 19.37 -10.16
C GLN A 531 -14.83 20.50 -9.31
N PRO A 532 -15.15 20.31 -8.00
CA PRO A 532 -15.70 21.38 -7.17
C PRO A 532 -14.76 22.58 -6.97
N PHE A 533 -13.48 22.42 -7.32
CA PHE A 533 -12.40 23.41 -7.12
C PHE A 533 -11.81 23.90 -8.45
N ALA A 534 -12.48 23.66 -9.57
CA ALA A 534 -11.98 24.00 -10.91
C ALA A 534 -11.62 25.49 -11.08
N GLU A 535 -12.26 26.40 -10.32
CA GLU A 535 -11.94 27.83 -10.35
C GLU A 535 -10.58 28.18 -9.74
N LYS A 536 -10.04 27.30 -8.90
CA LYS A 536 -8.71 27.47 -8.28
C LYS A 536 -7.58 27.00 -9.19
N LEU A 537 -7.89 26.19 -10.20
CA LEU A 537 -6.91 25.53 -11.05
C LEU A 537 -6.60 26.39 -12.28
N ASP A 538 -5.32 26.43 -12.68
CA ASP A 538 -4.92 27.00 -13.94
C ASP A 538 -5.46 26.17 -15.12
N LYS A 539 -6.18 26.82 -16.06
CA LYS A 539 -6.83 26.17 -17.20
C LYS A 539 -5.89 25.45 -18.18
N LYS A 540 -4.58 25.49 -17.95
CA LYS A 540 -3.55 24.92 -18.81
C LYS A 540 -3.03 23.55 -18.37
N GLU A 541 -3.39 23.08 -17.19
CA GLU A 541 -2.87 21.81 -16.68
C GLU A 541 -3.77 20.65 -17.13
N ASN A 542 -3.17 19.72 -17.90
CA ASN A 542 -3.82 18.49 -18.32
C ASN A 542 -3.94 17.50 -17.15
N ALA A 543 -4.87 16.54 -17.28
CA ALA A 543 -4.97 15.41 -16.36
C ALA A 543 -3.62 14.70 -16.22
N PHE A 544 -3.22 14.42 -14.97
CA PHE A 544 -1.96 13.76 -14.67
C PHE A 544 -2.09 12.24 -14.87
N ASP A 545 -1.25 11.67 -15.74
CA ASP A 545 -1.20 10.22 -15.98
C ASP A 545 -0.19 9.57 -15.04
N TYR A 546 -0.68 9.10 -13.89
CA TYR A 546 0.16 8.46 -12.88
C TYR A 546 0.78 7.14 -13.36
N ALA A 547 0.11 6.37 -14.20
CA ALA A 547 0.65 5.12 -14.71
C ALA A 547 1.86 5.38 -15.63
N ALA A 548 1.75 6.33 -16.55
CA ALA A 548 2.87 6.75 -17.40
C ALA A 548 4.01 7.38 -16.56
N PHE A 549 3.65 8.14 -15.53
CA PHE A 549 4.64 8.69 -14.59
C PHE A 549 5.42 7.57 -13.90
N LYS A 550 4.78 6.56 -13.30
CA LYS A 550 5.45 5.42 -12.64
C LYS A 550 6.41 4.69 -13.58
N GLU A 551 5.97 4.37 -14.80
CA GLU A 551 6.84 3.72 -15.79
C GLU A 551 8.10 4.55 -16.07
N SER A 552 7.96 5.88 -16.20
CA SER A 552 9.10 6.78 -16.38
C SER A 552 10.04 6.80 -15.18
N GLN A 553 9.51 6.66 -13.97
CA GLN A 553 10.32 6.63 -12.74
C GLN A 553 11.13 5.32 -12.63
N TYR A 554 10.56 4.17 -13.01
CA TYR A 554 11.31 2.92 -13.07
C TYR A 554 12.44 2.99 -14.09
N ASP A 555 12.22 3.59 -15.25
CA ASP A 555 13.28 3.79 -16.26
C ASP A 555 14.37 4.74 -15.75
N LYS A 556 14.01 5.86 -15.14
CA LYS A 556 14.98 6.79 -14.53
C LYS A 556 15.80 6.11 -13.43
N LEU A 557 15.17 5.28 -12.61
CA LEU A 557 15.85 4.53 -11.56
C LEU A 557 16.84 3.51 -12.15
N ALA A 558 16.43 2.76 -13.16
CA ALA A 558 17.31 1.82 -13.86
C ALA A 558 18.51 2.53 -14.47
N ASP A 559 18.30 3.66 -15.15
CA ASP A 559 19.35 4.48 -15.73
C ASP A 559 20.30 5.07 -14.68
N HIS A 560 19.74 5.48 -13.53
CA HIS A 560 20.54 5.98 -12.41
C HIS A 560 21.48 4.90 -11.88
N VAL A 561 20.94 3.70 -11.63
CA VAL A 561 21.74 2.56 -11.13
C VAL A 561 22.79 2.12 -12.16
N ARG A 562 22.42 1.99 -13.45
CA ARG A 562 23.36 1.62 -14.53
C ARG A 562 24.58 2.55 -14.62
N ARG A 563 24.39 3.85 -14.41
CA ARG A 563 25.49 4.83 -14.48
C ARG A 563 26.48 4.74 -13.32
N HIS A 564 26.07 4.16 -12.20
CA HIS A 564 26.84 4.19 -10.96
C HIS A 564 27.22 2.81 -10.42
N VAL A 565 26.76 1.75 -11.08
CA VAL A 565 27.03 0.35 -10.72
C VAL A 565 27.61 -0.37 -11.93
N ASP A 566 28.67 -1.13 -11.72
CA ASP A 566 29.31 -1.96 -12.75
C ASP A 566 28.43 -3.17 -13.07
N MET A 567 27.43 -2.93 -13.94
CA MET A 567 26.49 -3.97 -14.36
C MET A 567 27.17 -5.09 -15.16
N GLU A 568 28.25 -4.80 -15.90
CA GLU A 568 29.01 -5.82 -16.63
C GLU A 568 29.63 -6.83 -15.65
N ARG A 569 30.23 -6.33 -14.57
CA ARG A 569 30.77 -7.18 -13.51
C ARG A 569 29.68 -7.97 -12.79
N ILE A 570 28.51 -7.39 -12.57
CA ILE A 570 27.37 -8.11 -12.00
C ILE A 570 26.95 -9.27 -12.91
N TYR A 571 26.81 -9.03 -14.21
CA TYR A 571 26.48 -10.11 -15.16
C TYR A 571 27.55 -11.21 -15.18
N GLN A 572 28.83 -10.87 -15.09
CA GLN A 572 29.90 -11.86 -14.96
C GLN A 572 29.70 -12.72 -13.71
N ILE A 573 29.52 -12.10 -12.55
CA ILE A 573 29.28 -12.80 -11.26
C ILE A 573 28.09 -13.77 -11.40
N LEU A 574 26.96 -13.29 -11.91
CA LEU A 574 25.74 -14.09 -12.01
C LEU A 574 25.81 -15.19 -13.09
N SER A 575 26.75 -15.11 -14.02
CA SER A 575 26.98 -16.11 -15.08
C SER A 575 27.98 -17.20 -14.70
N GLU A 576 28.77 -16.97 -13.66
CA GLU A 576 29.72 -17.95 -13.15
C GLU A 576 28.97 -19.12 -12.52
N HIS A 577 28.88 -20.25 -13.20
CA HIS A 577 28.38 -21.52 -12.66
C HIS A 577 29.55 -22.28 -12.00
N ASP A 578 29.41 -22.60 -10.70
CA ASP A 578 30.36 -23.44 -9.96
C ASP A 578 30.40 -24.87 -10.53
#